data_edf8a241249112d6d16a22187d3efc6b
#
_entry.id   edf8a241249112d6d16a22187d3efc6b
#
_cell.length_a   1.000
_cell.length_b   1.000
_cell.length_c   1.000
_cell.angle_alpha   90.00
_cell.angle_beta   90.00
_cell.angle_gamma   90.00
#
_symmetry.space_group_name_H-M   'P 1'
#
loop_
_entity.id
_entity.type
_entity.pdbx_description
1 polymer ?
#
loop_
_entity_poly.entity_id
_entity_poly.type
_entity_poly.pdbx_seq_one_letter_code
_entity_poly.pdbx_strand_id
1 'polypeptide(L)'
;YPVTDEFISKTFSNPDNDPRGPWTTTDLSANHKGPYFAIINPANGAIHYPPDGRYWVFNEEEVKRRIEDGRIIFGRTGNGKPVQKVFAANRKFGKIRAESWWDNKGMNADATAELSVLFGKSKLFTHPKPSKLLYNILKISTGKDDIVLDFFSGSATTAHAAMQLNAEDKGTRKFIMI
;
A
#
# COMPACT_ATOMS: atom_id res chain seq x y z
N TYR A 1 3.46 0.94 4.53
CA TYR A 1 2.62 0.22 5.50
C TYR A 1 2.66 -1.28 5.20
N PRO A 2 2.55 -2.15 6.22
CA PRO A 2 2.35 -3.57 5.99
C PRO A 2 1.01 -3.81 5.28
N VAL A 3 0.94 -4.89 4.49
CA VAL A 3 -0.32 -5.33 3.88
C VAL A 3 -1.25 -5.85 4.99
N THR A 4 -2.45 -5.28 5.09
CA THR A 4 -3.48 -5.68 6.07
C THR A 4 -4.54 -6.57 5.44
N ASP A 5 -5.26 -7.36 6.24
CA ASP A 5 -6.39 -8.16 5.76
C ASP A 5 -7.50 -7.27 5.17
N GLU A 6 -7.70 -6.07 5.72
CA GLU A 6 -8.62 -5.08 5.17
C GLU A 6 -8.21 -4.62 3.76
N PHE A 7 -6.93 -4.37 3.54
CA PHE A 7 -6.42 -4.04 2.20
C PHE A 7 -6.64 -5.20 1.23
N ILE A 8 -6.36 -6.43 1.67
CA ILE A 8 -6.58 -7.62 0.84
C ILE A 8 -8.05 -7.77 0.48
N SER A 9 -8.97 -7.69 1.43
CA SER A 9 -10.40 -7.85 1.19
C SER A 9 -11.01 -6.78 0.28
N LYS A 10 -10.48 -5.55 0.32
CA LYS A 10 -10.91 -4.45 -0.56
C LYS A 10 -10.32 -4.52 -1.97
N THR A 11 -9.10 -5.06 -2.11
CA THR A 11 -8.34 -4.99 -3.36
C THR A 11 -8.42 -6.28 -4.18
N PHE A 12 -8.58 -7.42 -3.51
CA PHE A 12 -8.52 -8.75 -4.12
C PHE A 12 -9.86 -9.47 -4.01
N SER A 13 -10.22 -10.19 -5.07
CA SER A 13 -11.42 -11.02 -5.14
C SER A 13 -11.11 -12.31 -5.88
N ASN A 14 -11.96 -13.33 -5.75
CA ASN A 14 -11.79 -14.60 -6.47
C ASN A 14 -13.07 -14.95 -7.25
N PRO A 15 -13.40 -14.19 -8.31
CA PRO A 15 -14.66 -14.37 -9.04
C PRO A 15 -14.73 -15.64 -9.87
N ASP A 16 -13.60 -16.26 -10.19
CA ASP A 16 -13.47 -17.46 -11.01
C ASP A 16 -13.05 -18.69 -10.19
N ASN A 17 -13.09 -18.61 -8.85
CA ASN A 17 -12.66 -19.67 -7.94
C ASN A 17 -11.26 -20.22 -8.23
N ASP A 18 -10.33 -19.37 -8.62
CA ASP A 18 -8.94 -19.75 -8.87
C ASP A 18 -8.34 -20.42 -7.61
N PRO A 19 -7.79 -21.63 -7.72
CA PRO A 19 -7.28 -22.36 -6.55
C PRO A 19 -6.10 -21.68 -5.85
N ARG A 20 -5.44 -20.73 -6.51
CA ARG A 20 -4.36 -19.90 -5.94
C ARG A 20 -4.88 -18.79 -5.01
N GLY A 21 -6.20 -18.62 -4.91
CA GLY A 21 -6.86 -17.69 -4.02
C GLY A 21 -7.20 -16.33 -4.64
N PRO A 22 -7.55 -15.33 -3.83
CA PRO A 22 -7.97 -14.02 -4.30
C PRO A 22 -6.89 -13.31 -5.10
N TRP A 23 -7.30 -12.61 -6.17
CA TRP A 23 -6.43 -11.91 -7.08
C TRP A 23 -6.98 -10.54 -7.48
N THR A 24 -6.10 -9.67 -7.96
CA THR A 24 -6.43 -8.42 -8.67
C THR A 24 -5.70 -8.39 -10.01
N THR A 25 -5.99 -7.44 -10.87
CA THR A 25 -5.32 -7.29 -12.16
C THR A 25 -4.27 -6.19 -12.15
N THR A 26 -3.22 -6.37 -12.94
CA THR A 26 -2.25 -5.32 -13.25
C THR A 26 -2.00 -5.27 -14.75
N ASP A 27 -1.53 -4.12 -15.23
CA ASP A 27 -1.17 -3.91 -16.64
C ASP A 27 0.00 -4.83 -17.03
N LEU A 28 -0.04 -5.31 -18.26
CA LEU A 28 0.98 -6.17 -18.85
C LEU A 28 2.07 -5.39 -19.56
N SER A 29 1.92 -4.07 -19.69
CA SER A 29 2.83 -3.18 -20.40
C SER A 29 3.53 -2.18 -19.48
N ALA A 30 4.73 -1.75 -19.85
CA ALA A 30 5.55 -0.79 -19.13
C ALA A 30 6.17 0.25 -20.08
N ASN A 31 6.64 1.38 -19.53
CA ASN A 31 7.21 2.49 -20.29
C ASN A 31 8.68 2.30 -20.69
N HIS A 32 9.35 1.27 -20.16
CA HIS A 32 10.72 0.97 -20.55
C HIS A 32 10.76 0.08 -21.78
N LYS A 33 11.78 0.23 -22.63
CA LYS A 33 11.98 -0.57 -23.84
C LYS A 33 11.99 -2.07 -23.49
N GLY A 34 11.21 -2.84 -24.22
CA GLY A 34 11.02 -4.27 -23.99
C GLY A 34 10.41 -4.99 -25.19
N PRO A 35 9.86 -6.19 -25.01
CA PRO A 35 9.24 -6.96 -26.08
C PRO A 35 8.03 -6.25 -26.71
N TYR A 36 7.92 -6.34 -28.04
CA TYR A 36 6.82 -5.79 -28.82
C TYR A 36 6.35 -6.85 -29.82
N PHE A 37 5.19 -7.44 -29.58
CA PHE A 37 4.59 -8.50 -30.42
C PHE A 37 3.08 -8.53 -30.20
N ALA A 38 2.37 -9.26 -31.08
CA ALA A 38 0.93 -9.46 -30.95
C ALA A 38 0.59 -10.51 -29.89
N ILE A 39 -0.30 -10.19 -28.94
CA ILE A 39 -0.93 -11.17 -28.07
C ILE A 39 -2.31 -11.50 -28.66
N ILE A 40 -2.55 -12.77 -28.97
CA ILE A 40 -3.82 -13.23 -29.53
C ILE A 40 -4.68 -13.80 -28.40
N ASN A 41 -5.91 -13.32 -28.29
CA ASN A 41 -6.88 -13.86 -27.36
C ASN A 41 -7.35 -15.25 -27.86
N PRO A 42 -7.10 -16.34 -27.14
CA PRO A 42 -7.45 -17.69 -27.59
C PRO A 42 -8.96 -17.94 -27.69
N ALA A 43 -9.77 -17.15 -26.98
CA ALA A 43 -11.22 -17.34 -26.97
C ALA A 43 -11.92 -16.76 -28.20
N ASN A 44 -11.39 -15.70 -28.81
CA ASN A 44 -12.07 -14.98 -29.90
C ASN A 44 -11.14 -14.52 -31.04
N GLY A 45 -9.85 -14.80 -30.97
CA GLY A 45 -8.86 -14.43 -31.98
C GLY A 45 -8.49 -12.95 -32.01
N ALA A 46 -8.97 -12.13 -31.07
CA ALA A 46 -8.66 -10.70 -31.00
C ALA A 46 -7.15 -10.49 -30.79
N ILE A 47 -6.58 -9.54 -31.56
CA ILE A 47 -5.16 -9.24 -31.56
C ILE A 47 -4.92 -7.99 -30.73
N HIS A 48 -3.94 -8.05 -29.80
CA HIS A 48 -3.58 -6.95 -28.91
C HIS A 48 -2.09 -6.64 -29.01
N TYR A 49 -1.76 -5.37 -29.21
CA TYR A 49 -0.41 -4.83 -29.12
C TYR A 49 -0.24 -3.99 -27.84
N PRO A 50 0.99 -3.71 -27.38
CA PRO A 50 1.19 -2.72 -26.34
C PRO A 50 0.67 -1.36 -26.79
N PRO A 51 0.14 -0.52 -25.87
CA PRO A 51 -0.18 0.88 -26.19
C PRO A 51 1.04 1.64 -26.71
N ASP A 52 0.81 2.72 -27.44
CA ASP A 52 1.88 3.57 -27.99
C ASP A 52 2.89 3.99 -26.92
N GLY A 53 4.19 3.85 -27.24
CA GLY A 53 5.28 4.14 -26.33
C GLY A 53 5.46 3.13 -25.18
N ARG A 54 4.74 2.02 -25.18
CA ARG A 54 4.84 0.97 -24.18
C ARG A 54 5.28 -0.36 -24.78
N TYR A 55 5.75 -1.25 -23.94
CA TYR A 55 6.26 -2.57 -24.30
C TYR A 55 5.73 -3.61 -23.32
N TRP A 56 5.63 -4.88 -23.76
CA TRP A 56 5.24 -5.95 -22.86
C TRP A 56 6.31 -6.17 -21.78
N VAL A 57 5.87 -6.54 -20.59
CA VAL A 57 6.75 -6.85 -19.45
C VAL A 57 7.43 -8.21 -19.62
N PHE A 58 6.79 -9.14 -20.36
CA PHE A 58 7.27 -10.49 -20.60
C PHE A 58 7.54 -10.73 -22.08
N ASN A 59 8.45 -11.67 -22.38
CA ASN A 59 8.66 -12.16 -23.73
C ASN A 59 7.46 -13.02 -24.20
N GLU A 60 7.45 -13.36 -25.48
CA GLU A 60 6.33 -14.08 -26.11
C GLU A 60 6.10 -15.48 -25.51
N GLU A 61 7.17 -16.21 -25.22
CA GLU A 61 7.12 -17.55 -24.64
C GLU A 61 6.50 -17.51 -23.23
N GLU A 62 6.95 -16.58 -22.39
CA GLU A 62 6.40 -16.41 -21.05
C GLU A 62 4.94 -15.95 -21.08
N VAL A 63 4.54 -15.12 -22.04
CA VAL A 63 3.15 -14.71 -22.21
C VAL A 63 2.28 -15.91 -22.57
N LYS A 64 2.71 -16.75 -23.52
CA LYS A 64 1.97 -17.99 -23.88
C LYS A 64 1.79 -18.89 -22.68
N ARG A 65 2.86 -19.18 -21.95
CA ARG A 65 2.81 -20.00 -20.73
C ARG A 65 1.84 -19.42 -19.69
N ARG A 66 1.81 -18.09 -19.50
CA ARG A 66 0.93 -17.42 -18.53
C ARG A 66 -0.54 -17.40 -18.99
N ILE A 67 -0.83 -17.41 -20.28
CA ILE A 67 -2.18 -17.56 -20.81
C ILE A 67 -2.67 -18.96 -20.51
N GLU A 68 -1.89 -20.00 -20.80
CA GLU A 68 -2.20 -21.41 -20.53
C GLU A 68 -2.42 -21.67 -19.03
N ASP A 69 -1.62 -21.05 -18.17
CA ASP A 69 -1.73 -21.13 -16.71
C ASP A 69 -2.87 -20.23 -16.13
N GLY A 70 -3.62 -19.53 -16.97
CA GLY A 70 -4.70 -18.63 -16.56
C GLY A 70 -4.23 -17.43 -15.73
N ARG A 71 -2.93 -17.06 -15.79
CA ARG A 71 -2.38 -15.86 -15.15
C ARG A 71 -2.52 -14.61 -15.99
N ILE A 72 -2.60 -14.73 -17.29
CA ILE A 72 -3.00 -13.66 -18.21
C ILE A 72 -4.43 -13.93 -18.64
N ILE A 73 -5.28 -12.94 -18.43
CA ILE A 73 -6.69 -12.98 -18.80
C ILE A 73 -7.04 -11.79 -19.68
N PHE A 74 -8.11 -11.87 -20.43
CA PHE A 74 -8.56 -10.82 -21.35
C PHE A 74 -9.75 -10.05 -20.78
N GLY A 75 -9.46 -9.24 -19.74
CA GLY A 75 -10.49 -8.60 -18.92
C GLY A 75 -11.32 -9.62 -18.13
N ARG A 76 -12.28 -9.15 -17.34
CA ARG A 76 -13.15 -10.03 -16.54
C ARG A 76 -14.15 -10.84 -17.38
N THR A 77 -14.51 -10.33 -18.56
CA THR A 77 -15.48 -10.96 -19.48
C THR A 77 -14.81 -11.82 -20.56
N GLY A 78 -13.49 -11.92 -20.59
CA GLY A 78 -12.76 -12.65 -21.62
C GLY A 78 -12.57 -11.90 -22.96
N ASN A 79 -13.16 -10.72 -23.12
CA ASN A 79 -13.14 -9.94 -24.38
C ASN A 79 -12.35 -8.63 -24.31
N GLY A 80 -11.70 -8.35 -23.17
CA GLY A 80 -10.92 -7.14 -22.95
C GLY A 80 -9.45 -7.28 -23.35
N LYS A 81 -8.68 -6.23 -23.11
CA LYS A 81 -7.21 -6.25 -23.25
C LYS A 81 -6.57 -7.27 -22.31
N PRO A 82 -5.40 -7.82 -22.67
CA PRO A 82 -4.67 -8.74 -21.81
C PRO A 82 -4.20 -8.01 -20.54
N VAL A 83 -4.45 -8.63 -19.40
CA VAL A 83 -4.02 -8.17 -18.07
C VAL A 83 -3.50 -9.36 -17.27
N GLN A 84 -2.65 -9.10 -16.30
CA GLN A 84 -2.09 -10.15 -15.44
C GLN A 84 -2.84 -10.22 -14.12
N LYS A 85 -3.16 -11.44 -13.67
CA LYS A 85 -3.57 -11.73 -12.30
C LYS A 85 -2.38 -11.59 -11.34
N VAL A 86 -2.59 -10.86 -10.25
CA VAL A 86 -1.66 -10.76 -9.11
C VAL A 86 -2.39 -11.30 -7.89
N PHE A 87 -1.89 -12.40 -7.32
CA PHE A 87 -2.53 -13.08 -6.20
C PHE A 87 -2.20 -12.41 -4.87
N ALA A 88 -3.18 -12.38 -3.96
CA ALA A 88 -3.04 -11.84 -2.62
C ALA A 88 -1.91 -12.53 -1.83
N ALA A 89 -1.75 -13.85 -2.02
CA ALA A 89 -0.69 -14.63 -1.39
C ALA A 89 0.71 -14.09 -1.71
N ASN A 90 0.93 -13.57 -2.92
CA ASN A 90 2.20 -12.97 -3.33
C ASN A 90 2.42 -11.57 -2.74
N ARG A 91 1.39 -10.96 -2.12
CA ARG A 91 1.43 -9.62 -1.52
C ARG A 91 1.52 -9.65 0.01
N LYS A 92 1.29 -10.80 0.66
CA LYS A 92 1.32 -10.91 2.14
C LYS A 92 2.59 -10.38 2.81
N PHE A 93 3.70 -10.36 2.11
CA PHE A 93 4.99 -9.85 2.61
C PHE A 93 5.39 -8.50 2.00
N GLY A 94 4.50 -7.90 1.20
CA GLY A 94 4.75 -6.61 0.56
C GLY A 94 4.46 -5.42 1.47
N LYS A 95 4.95 -4.25 1.05
CA LYS A 95 4.59 -2.97 1.66
C LYS A 95 3.63 -2.23 0.73
N ILE A 96 2.61 -1.60 1.31
CA ILE A 96 1.73 -0.66 0.61
C ILE A 96 2.42 0.71 0.65
N ARG A 97 2.42 1.43 -0.47
CA ARG A 97 2.90 2.82 -0.50
C ARG A 97 2.02 3.68 0.40
N ALA A 98 2.63 4.62 1.10
CA ALA A 98 1.87 5.64 1.80
C ALA A 98 1.14 6.53 0.79
N GLU A 99 -0.09 6.87 1.09
CA GLU A 99 -0.85 7.82 0.29
C GLU A 99 -0.30 9.24 0.50
N SER A 100 -0.42 10.10 -0.49
CA SER A 100 -0.05 11.53 -0.38
C SER A 100 -1.15 12.37 0.28
N TRP A 101 -2.38 11.85 0.38
CA TRP A 101 -3.53 12.51 1.01
C TRP A 101 -3.88 11.82 2.33
N TRP A 102 -3.89 12.59 3.43
CA TRP A 102 -4.06 12.09 4.80
C TRP A 102 -5.22 12.77 5.53
N ASP A 103 -6.42 12.67 5.00
CA ASP A 103 -7.65 13.22 5.58
C ASP A 103 -8.14 12.47 6.84
N ASN A 104 -7.61 11.26 7.08
CA ASN A 104 -8.02 10.37 8.16
C ASN A 104 -6.95 10.17 9.26
N LYS A 105 -5.91 11.01 9.31
CA LYS A 105 -4.77 10.85 10.24
C LYS A 105 -4.87 11.72 11.50
N GLY A 106 -6.05 12.22 11.82
CA GLY A 106 -6.36 13.02 13.00
C GLY A 106 -6.44 14.52 12.71
N MET A 107 -7.33 15.19 13.42
CA MET A 107 -7.55 16.64 13.36
C MET A 107 -7.00 17.31 14.63
N ASN A 108 -6.82 18.64 14.61
CA ASN A 108 -6.37 19.37 15.79
C ASN A 108 -7.37 19.26 16.96
N ALA A 109 -8.66 19.06 16.68
CA ALA A 109 -9.67 18.81 17.71
C ALA A 109 -9.42 17.47 18.45
N ASP A 110 -9.00 16.42 17.71
CA ASP A 110 -8.67 15.12 18.30
C ASP A 110 -7.49 15.26 19.28
N ALA A 111 -6.48 16.05 18.92
CA ALA A 111 -5.31 16.31 19.77
C ALA A 111 -5.69 16.96 21.11
N THR A 112 -6.62 17.92 21.08
CA THR A 112 -7.12 18.57 22.30
C THR A 112 -7.88 17.59 23.18
N ALA A 113 -8.70 16.72 22.56
CA ALA A 113 -9.43 15.67 23.28
C ALA A 113 -8.47 14.63 23.89
N GLU A 114 -7.45 14.18 23.14
CA GLU A 114 -6.42 13.26 23.61
C GLU A 114 -5.70 13.79 24.86
N LEU A 115 -5.25 15.05 24.85
CA LEU A 115 -4.61 15.67 26.01
C LEU A 115 -5.57 15.79 27.19
N SER A 116 -6.81 16.14 26.95
CA SER A 116 -7.82 16.25 28.02
C SER A 116 -8.06 14.90 28.70
N VAL A 117 -8.07 13.81 27.95
CA VAL A 117 -8.22 12.45 28.50
C VAL A 117 -6.97 12.05 29.29
N LEU A 118 -5.77 12.32 28.75
CA LEU A 118 -4.51 11.90 29.39
C LEU A 118 -4.25 12.64 30.71
N PHE A 119 -4.60 13.92 30.80
CA PHE A 119 -4.23 14.77 31.94
C PHE A 119 -5.43 15.23 32.80
N GLY A 120 -6.64 14.83 32.43
CA GLY A 120 -7.85 15.20 33.17
C GLY A 120 -8.18 16.71 33.14
N LYS A 121 -7.56 17.49 32.26
CA LYS A 121 -7.75 18.94 32.15
C LYS A 121 -7.88 19.35 30.68
N SER A 122 -8.76 20.31 30.41
CA SER A 122 -8.91 20.94 29.10
C SER A 122 -7.89 22.09 28.90
N LYS A 123 -7.48 22.33 27.66
CA LYS A 123 -6.65 23.47 27.24
C LYS A 123 -5.26 23.55 27.91
N LEU A 124 -4.65 22.39 28.16
CA LEU A 124 -3.28 22.33 28.70
C LEU A 124 -2.22 22.86 27.74
N PHE A 125 -2.46 22.76 26.46
CA PHE A 125 -1.55 23.21 25.43
C PHE A 125 -2.31 23.89 24.29
N THR A 126 -1.71 24.95 23.73
CA THR A 126 -2.29 25.68 22.61
C THR A 126 -1.86 25.01 21.30
N HIS A 127 -2.80 24.56 20.48
CA HIS A 127 -2.55 23.93 19.19
C HIS A 127 -1.73 22.61 19.24
N PRO A 128 -2.16 21.61 20.04
CA PRO A 128 -1.51 20.30 20.03
C PRO A 128 -1.67 19.60 18.67
N LYS A 129 -0.74 18.71 18.34
CA LYS A 129 -0.84 17.86 17.15
C LYS A 129 -1.43 16.50 17.53
N PRO A 130 -2.26 15.88 16.67
CA PRO A 130 -2.85 14.58 16.97
C PRO A 130 -1.79 13.48 16.97
N SER A 131 -1.81 12.62 17.97
CA SER A 131 -0.86 11.50 18.11
C SER A 131 -0.89 10.58 16.89
N LYS A 132 -2.07 10.34 16.33
CA LYS A 132 -2.28 9.54 15.13
C LYS A 132 -1.51 10.05 13.90
N LEU A 133 -1.36 11.38 13.74
CA LEU A 133 -0.57 11.96 12.66
C LEU A 133 0.92 11.63 12.84
N LEU A 134 1.47 11.94 14.03
CA LEU A 134 2.87 11.70 14.33
C LEU A 134 3.21 10.20 14.29
N TYR A 135 2.31 9.35 14.81
CA TYR A 135 2.42 7.90 14.72
C TYR A 135 2.57 7.43 13.26
N ASN A 136 1.72 7.93 12.34
CA ASN A 136 1.81 7.55 10.93
C ASN A 136 3.08 8.06 10.26
N ILE A 137 3.53 9.27 10.60
CA ILE A 137 4.82 9.80 10.12
C ILE A 137 5.95 8.87 10.56
N LEU A 138 6.04 8.55 11.85
CA LEU A 138 7.09 7.66 12.38
C LEU A 138 7.02 6.25 11.78
N LYS A 139 5.83 5.73 11.59
CA LYS A 139 5.61 4.38 11.02
C LYS A 139 6.16 4.22 9.60
N ILE A 140 6.17 5.31 8.80
CA ILE A 140 6.69 5.27 7.43
C ILE A 140 8.13 5.75 7.29
N SER A 141 8.65 6.50 8.27
CA SER A 141 9.96 7.14 8.21
C SER A 141 11.02 6.50 9.10
N THR A 142 10.65 5.63 10.04
CA THR A 142 11.59 5.06 11.00
C THR A 142 11.63 3.54 10.98
N GLY A 143 12.82 2.97 11.14
CA GLY A 143 13.06 1.59 11.56
C GLY A 143 12.74 1.38 13.05
N LYS A 144 12.97 0.15 13.55
CA LYS A 144 12.63 -0.21 14.93
C LYS A 144 13.59 0.37 15.99
N ASP A 145 14.81 0.74 15.60
CA ASP A 145 15.90 1.11 16.51
C ASP A 145 16.37 2.56 16.28
N ASP A 146 15.65 3.33 15.46
CA ASP A 146 16.04 4.68 15.08
C ASP A 146 15.89 5.69 16.24
N ILE A 147 16.59 6.82 16.10
CA ILE A 147 16.47 7.96 16.99
C ILE A 147 15.58 9.01 16.33
N VAL A 148 14.55 9.44 17.02
CA VAL A 148 13.62 10.50 16.62
C VAL A 148 14.03 11.80 17.31
N LEU A 149 14.26 12.86 16.55
CA LEU A 149 14.59 14.17 17.07
C LEU A 149 13.49 15.18 16.71
N ASP A 150 12.97 15.89 17.71
CA ASP A 150 11.99 16.95 17.56
C ASP A 150 12.48 18.23 18.25
N PHE A 151 12.77 19.25 17.47
CA PHE A 151 13.27 20.54 17.94
C PHE A 151 12.19 21.47 18.51
N PHE A 152 10.92 21.13 18.32
CA PHE A 152 9.77 21.91 18.77
C PHE A 152 8.73 20.99 19.42
N SER A 153 9.13 20.35 20.50
CA SER A 153 8.40 19.24 21.14
C SER A 153 6.95 19.55 21.50
N GLY A 154 6.62 20.82 21.72
CA GLY A 154 5.26 21.26 22.00
C GLY A 154 4.62 20.48 23.15
N SER A 155 3.55 19.75 22.86
CA SER A 155 2.89 18.85 23.81
C SER A 155 3.52 17.44 23.90
N ALA A 156 4.74 17.27 23.41
CA ALA A 156 5.48 16.02 23.36
C ALA A 156 4.75 14.88 22.58
N THR A 157 3.92 15.24 21.62
CA THR A 157 3.14 14.28 20.83
C THR A 157 4.03 13.32 20.04
N THR A 158 5.20 13.78 19.58
CA THR A 158 6.18 12.93 18.88
C THR A 158 6.71 11.80 19.78
N ALA A 159 7.02 12.12 21.05
CA ALA A 159 7.44 11.12 22.03
C ALA A 159 6.32 10.10 22.30
N HIS A 160 5.08 10.58 22.50
CA HIS A 160 3.92 9.72 22.70
C HIS A 160 3.74 8.76 21.50
N ALA A 161 3.80 9.27 20.28
CA ALA A 161 3.70 8.47 19.07
C ALA A 161 4.83 7.42 18.94
N ALA A 162 6.07 7.76 19.30
CA ALA A 162 7.20 6.84 19.32
C ALA A 162 6.99 5.69 20.34
N MET A 163 6.50 6.02 21.53
CA MET A 163 6.15 5.02 22.56
C MET A 163 5.03 4.09 22.10
N GLN A 164 3.97 4.63 21.50
CA GLN A 164 2.87 3.83 20.93
C GLN A 164 3.37 2.87 19.87
N LEU A 165 4.21 3.36 18.94
CA LEU A 165 4.75 2.54 17.87
C LEU A 165 5.68 1.44 18.39
N ASN A 166 6.51 1.73 19.40
CA ASN A 166 7.36 0.75 20.08
C ASN A 166 6.53 -0.34 20.77
N ALA A 167 5.42 0.03 21.41
CA ALA A 167 4.52 -0.93 22.05
C ALA A 167 3.87 -1.87 21.04
N GLU A 168 3.49 -1.35 19.83
CA GLU A 168 2.87 -2.15 18.77
C GLU A 168 3.85 -3.12 18.12
N ASP A 169 5.01 -2.62 17.67
CA ASP A 169 5.93 -3.39 16.82
C ASP A 169 7.13 -3.99 17.55
N LYS A 170 7.17 -3.85 18.90
CA LYS A 170 8.28 -4.25 19.76
C LYS A 170 9.59 -3.56 19.38
N GLY A 171 9.50 -2.33 18.94
CA GLY A 171 10.65 -1.49 18.62
C GLY A 171 11.31 -0.89 19.85
N THR A 172 12.52 -0.35 19.65
CA THR A 172 13.34 0.31 20.68
C THR A 172 13.74 1.73 20.26
N ARG A 173 12.86 2.39 19.46
CA ARG A 173 13.09 3.79 19.05
C ARG A 173 13.32 4.67 20.25
N LYS A 174 14.34 5.48 20.16
CA LYS A 174 14.65 6.55 21.13
C LYS A 174 14.15 7.87 20.60
N PHE A 175 13.90 8.82 21.50
CA PHE A 175 13.51 10.17 21.08
C PHE A 175 14.23 11.22 21.92
N ILE A 176 14.54 12.35 21.28
CA ILE A 176 15.13 13.55 21.88
C ILE A 176 14.14 14.69 21.59
N MET A 177 13.66 15.34 22.65
CA MET A 177 12.66 16.39 22.58
C MET A 177 13.28 17.69 23.11
N ILE A 178 13.25 18.77 22.31
CA ILE A 178 13.80 20.07 22.64
C ILE A 178 12.69 21.12 22.58
#